data_0ada377a7904f39282d212d35fce58ff
#
_entry.id   0ada377a7904f39282d212d35fce58ff
#
_cell.length_a   1.000
_cell.length_b   1.000
_cell.length_c   1.000
_cell.angle_alpha   90.00
_cell.angle_beta   90.00
_cell.angle_gamma   90.00
#
_symmetry.space_group_name_H-M   'P 1'
#
loop_
_entity.id
_entity.type
_entity.pdbx_description
1 polymer ?
#
loop_
_entity_poly.entity_id
_entity_poly.type
_entity_poly.pdbx_seq_one_letter_code
_entity_poly.pdbx_strand_id
1 'polypeptide(L)'
;NAYKRMYEAMGIQQVDQILPPPPPPPEPQPVAAAIENAGFLAMQPATPFPDQDHMAHISIHMSFYDSAVCQANPQIQGLVMAHVYAHIDMMARNQAQQDPEIMQMQQQMQMMQQQMPGPPGMPGMPPQQMPGMPGPPGMPPQPPNPQMQQMQQQMQGMMETKVAQITAQLVDQIAPAFEPKQDEDPLVGLRREELNIKAADVERK
;
A
#
# COMPACT_ATOMS: atom_id res chain seq x y z
N ASN A 1 6.32 -24.92 21.24
CA ASN A 1 6.30 -26.17 20.46
C ASN A 1 6.10 -27.35 21.41
N ALA A 2 4.96 -28.08 21.29
CA ALA A 2 4.60 -29.18 22.20
C ALA A 2 5.66 -30.30 22.15
N TYR A 3 6.17 -30.62 21.00
CA TYR A 3 7.19 -31.67 20.82
C TYR A 3 8.51 -31.33 21.54
N LYS A 4 8.94 -30.07 21.51
CA LYS A 4 10.15 -29.64 22.23
C LYS A 4 10.02 -29.93 23.73
N ARG A 5 8.89 -29.55 24.35
CA ARG A 5 8.63 -29.79 25.77
C ARG A 5 8.58 -31.29 26.10
N MET A 6 8.03 -32.11 25.21
CA MET A 6 7.95 -33.55 25.38
C MET A 6 9.37 -34.16 25.37
N TYR A 7 10.22 -33.80 24.42
CA TYR A 7 11.59 -34.29 24.35
C TYR A 7 12.47 -33.82 25.53
N GLU A 8 12.30 -32.57 25.97
CA GLU A 8 12.96 -32.04 27.16
C GLU A 8 12.51 -32.80 28.42
N ALA A 9 11.23 -33.13 28.56
CA ALA A 9 10.70 -33.93 29.68
C ALA A 9 11.24 -35.38 29.68
N MET A 10 11.61 -35.91 28.51
CA MET A 10 12.26 -37.21 28.35
C MET A 10 13.79 -37.16 28.60
N GLY A 11 14.35 -36.00 28.97
CA GLY A 11 15.76 -35.81 29.27
C GLY A 11 16.66 -35.70 28.02
N ILE A 12 16.06 -35.52 26.84
CA ILE A 12 16.84 -35.35 25.60
C ILE A 12 17.42 -33.94 25.57
N GLN A 13 18.75 -33.85 25.55
CA GLN A 13 19.47 -32.60 25.43
C GLN A 13 19.60 -32.19 23.94
N GLN A 14 19.68 -30.87 23.67
CA GLN A 14 19.88 -30.33 22.33
C GLN A 14 18.71 -30.65 21.34
N VAL A 15 17.50 -30.60 21.85
CA VAL A 15 16.28 -30.86 21.06
C VAL A 15 16.20 -30.03 19.80
N ASP A 16 16.74 -28.80 19.81
CA ASP A 16 16.75 -27.90 18.65
C ASP A 16 17.64 -28.40 17.49
N GLN A 17 18.57 -29.36 17.76
CA GLN A 17 19.38 -30.01 16.71
C GLN A 17 18.64 -31.21 16.08
N ILE A 18 17.68 -31.78 16.79
CA ILE A 18 16.96 -32.98 16.39
C ILE A 18 15.65 -32.65 15.68
N LEU A 19 14.98 -31.58 16.16
CA LEU A 19 13.75 -31.11 15.54
C LEU A 19 14.07 -30.20 14.36
N PRO A 20 13.47 -30.42 13.19
CA PRO A 20 13.57 -29.48 12.11
C PRO A 20 13.03 -28.11 12.57
N PRO A 21 13.60 -27.00 12.08
CA PRO A 21 13.06 -25.69 12.36
C PRO A 21 11.57 -25.65 11.97
N PRO A 22 10.72 -24.94 12.73
CA PRO A 22 9.33 -24.77 12.33
C PRO A 22 9.29 -24.21 10.90
N PRO A 23 8.32 -24.68 10.08
CA PRO A 23 8.16 -24.09 8.76
C PRO A 23 7.99 -22.58 8.88
N PRO A 24 8.55 -21.80 7.96
CA PRO A 24 8.33 -20.35 7.95
C PRO A 24 6.80 -20.08 7.93
N PRO A 25 6.34 -19.00 8.57
CA PRO A 25 4.95 -18.62 8.47
C PRO A 25 4.57 -18.48 6.98
N PRO A 26 3.35 -18.87 6.61
CA PRO A 26 2.89 -18.72 5.22
C PRO A 26 3.04 -17.26 4.80
N GLU A 27 3.54 -17.06 3.60
CA GLU A 27 3.61 -15.71 3.04
C GLU A 27 2.20 -15.13 2.92
N PRO A 28 2.02 -13.84 3.28
CA PRO A 28 0.76 -13.17 3.07
C PRO A 28 0.32 -13.28 1.61
N GLN A 29 -0.94 -13.60 1.39
CA GLN A 29 -1.53 -13.73 0.05
C GLN A 29 -2.58 -12.63 -0.15
N PRO A 30 -2.74 -12.13 -1.39
CA PRO A 30 -3.82 -11.21 -1.71
C PRO A 30 -5.18 -11.83 -1.36
N VAL A 31 -6.03 -11.06 -0.71
CA VAL A 31 -7.36 -11.49 -0.27
C VAL A 31 -8.41 -10.63 -0.96
N ALA A 32 -9.59 -11.19 -1.24
CA ALA A 32 -10.69 -10.43 -1.81
C ALA A 32 -11.25 -9.43 -0.79
N ALA A 33 -11.61 -8.22 -1.22
CA ALA A 33 -12.10 -7.14 -0.37
C ALA A 33 -13.27 -7.52 0.54
N ALA A 34 -14.16 -8.41 0.08
CA ALA A 34 -15.27 -8.91 0.89
C ALA A 34 -14.80 -9.78 2.09
N ILE A 35 -13.70 -10.52 1.92
CA ILE A 35 -13.10 -11.32 2.98
C ILE A 35 -12.38 -10.41 3.97
N GLU A 36 -11.71 -9.36 3.48
CA GLU A 36 -11.07 -8.34 4.32
C GLU A 36 -12.12 -7.61 5.18
N ASN A 37 -13.28 -7.27 4.61
CA ASN A 37 -14.40 -6.70 5.35
C ASN A 37 -14.87 -7.63 6.50
N ALA A 38 -14.91 -8.94 6.27
CA ALA A 38 -15.21 -9.90 7.34
C ALA A 38 -14.10 -9.92 8.42
N GLY A 39 -12.83 -9.73 8.01
CA GLY A 39 -11.71 -9.56 8.94
C GLY A 39 -11.86 -8.32 9.80
N PHE A 40 -12.30 -7.19 9.25
CA PHE A 40 -12.53 -5.96 10.00
C PHE A 40 -13.63 -6.13 11.07
N LEU A 41 -14.66 -6.91 10.81
CA LEU A 41 -15.66 -7.28 11.82
C LEU A 41 -15.04 -8.05 12.99
N ALA A 42 -14.00 -8.82 12.73
CA ALA A 42 -13.22 -9.53 13.75
C ALA A 42 -12.04 -8.68 14.29
N MET A 43 -12.00 -7.37 14.02
CA MET A 43 -10.94 -6.45 14.42
C MET A 43 -9.54 -6.85 13.89
N GLN A 44 -9.49 -7.53 12.76
CA GLN A 44 -8.25 -7.91 12.09
C GLN A 44 -7.92 -6.88 11.01
N PRO A 45 -6.75 -6.21 11.08
CA PRO A 45 -6.30 -5.31 10.02
C PRO A 45 -5.92 -6.12 8.78
N ALA A 46 -6.14 -5.55 7.61
CA ALA A 46 -5.67 -6.08 6.33
C ALA A 46 -4.59 -5.15 5.74
N THR A 47 -3.73 -5.72 4.91
CA THR A 47 -2.68 -5.00 4.20
C THR A 47 -2.89 -5.17 2.70
N PRO A 48 -2.99 -4.09 1.91
CA PRO A 48 -3.15 -4.21 0.47
C PRO A 48 -1.87 -4.74 -0.20
N PHE A 49 -2.03 -5.37 -1.36
CA PHE A 49 -0.94 -5.90 -2.17
C PHE A 49 -0.80 -5.10 -3.47
N PRO A 50 0.43 -4.94 -4.00
CA PRO A 50 0.68 -4.11 -5.18
C PRO A 50 -0.10 -4.52 -6.44
N ASP A 51 -0.39 -5.81 -6.59
CA ASP A 51 -1.04 -6.38 -7.79
C ASP A 51 -2.57 -6.46 -7.69
N GLN A 52 -3.16 -5.92 -6.63
CA GLN A 52 -4.62 -5.88 -6.46
C GLN A 52 -5.26 -4.78 -7.31
N ASP A 53 -6.51 -4.99 -7.73
CA ASP A 53 -7.33 -3.91 -8.28
C ASP A 53 -7.78 -2.99 -7.13
N HIS A 54 -6.93 -1.99 -6.84
CA HIS A 54 -7.16 -1.07 -5.74
C HIS A 54 -8.47 -0.32 -5.84
N MET A 55 -8.90 0.09 -7.05
CA MET A 55 -10.18 0.80 -7.24
C MET A 55 -11.38 -0.08 -6.92
N ALA A 56 -11.36 -1.33 -7.37
CA ALA A 56 -12.42 -2.29 -7.04
C ALA A 56 -12.46 -2.57 -5.53
N HIS A 57 -11.30 -2.74 -4.88
CA HIS A 57 -11.22 -2.91 -3.42
C HIS A 57 -11.78 -1.70 -2.68
N ILE A 58 -11.37 -0.49 -3.02
CA ILE A 58 -11.89 0.75 -2.44
C ILE A 58 -13.40 0.81 -2.56
N SER A 59 -13.97 0.52 -3.74
CA SER A 59 -15.41 0.55 -3.95
C SER A 59 -16.17 -0.41 -3.02
N ILE A 60 -15.65 -1.63 -2.83
CA ILE A 60 -16.24 -2.65 -1.95
C ILE A 60 -16.11 -2.23 -0.48
N HIS A 61 -14.96 -1.69 -0.08
CA HIS A 61 -14.74 -1.21 1.29
C HIS A 61 -15.62 -0.01 1.61
N MET A 62 -15.83 0.89 0.65
CA MET A 62 -16.72 2.03 0.82
C MET A 62 -18.18 1.60 0.99
N SER A 63 -18.64 0.63 0.19
CA SER A 63 -19.97 0.04 0.36
C SER A 63 -20.14 -0.60 1.75
N PHE A 64 -19.09 -1.24 2.26
CA PHE A 64 -19.08 -1.79 3.62
C PHE A 64 -19.04 -0.67 4.67
N TYR A 65 -18.27 0.39 4.46
CA TYR A 65 -18.23 1.56 5.34
C TYR A 65 -19.60 2.19 5.55
N ASP A 66 -20.41 2.27 4.51
CA ASP A 66 -21.79 2.78 4.55
C ASP A 66 -22.78 1.81 5.24
N SER A 67 -22.38 0.59 5.54
CA SER A 67 -23.27 -0.38 6.18
C SER A 67 -23.59 0.00 7.64
N ALA A 68 -24.81 -0.34 8.09
CA ALA A 68 -25.25 -0.07 9.46
C ALA A 68 -24.31 -0.70 10.51
N VAL A 69 -23.71 -1.85 10.21
CA VAL A 69 -22.78 -2.54 11.12
C VAL A 69 -21.48 -1.75 11.28
N CYS A 70 -20.93 -1.23 10.18
CA CYS A 70 -19.73 -0.41 10.22
C CYS A 70 -20.02 0.93 10.88
N GLN A 71 -21.13 1.58 10.54
CA GLN A 71 -21.54 2.88 11.10
C GLN A 71 -21.78 2.83 12.61
N ALA A 72 -22.23 1.71 13.12
CA ALA A 72 -22.44 1.50 14.57
C ALA A 72 -21.12 1.31 15.36
N ASN A 73 -19.98 1.09 14.69
CA ASN A 73 -18.72 0.79 15.36
C ASN A 73 -17.56 1.68 14.86
N PRO A 74 -17.19 2.74 15.59
CA PRO A 74 -16.11 3.65 15.20
C PRO A 74 -14.75 2.98 15.04
N GLN A 75 -14.49 1.87 15.73
CA GLN A 75 -13.22 1.14 15.59
C GLN A 75 -13.14 0.43 14.26
N ILE A 76 -14.25 -0.19 13.81
CA ILE A 76 -14.32 -0.82 12.48
C ILE A 76 -14.19 0.24 11.39
N GLN A 77 -14.88 1.39 11.54
CA GLN A 77 -14.73 2.53 10.62
C GLN A 77 -13.26 2.95 10.49
N GLY A 78 -12.55 3.07 11.61
CA GLY A 78 -11.13 3.42 11.62
C GLY A 78 -10.26 2.40 10.87
N LEU A 79 -10.53 1.09 11.02
CA LEU A 79 -9.81 0.03 10.30
C LEU A 79 -10.07 0.09 8.79
N VAL A 80 -11.33 0.22 8.38
CA VAL A 80 -11.72 0.34 6.97
C VAL A 80 -11.08 1.57 6.34
N MET A 81 -11.16 2.73 7.00
CA MET A 81 -10.56 3.97 6.52
C MET A 81 -9.05 3.85 6.35
N ALA A 82 -8.36 3.33 7.37
CA ALA A 82 -6.91 3.13 7.31
C ALA A 82 -6.52 2.23 6.13
N HIS A 83 -7.30 1.18 5.87
CA HIS A 83 -7.07 0.27 4.76
C HIS A 83 -7.36 0.90 3.40
N VAL A 84 -8.44 1.67 3.27
CA VAL A 84 -8.74 2.45 2.06
C VAL A 84 -7.62 3.44 1.75
N TYR A 85 -7.10 4.16 2.75
CA TYR A 85 -5.96 5.06 2.55
C TYR A 85 -4.69 4.32 2.12
N ALA A 86 -4.47 3.10 2.61
CA ALA A 86 -3.34 2.27 2.17
C ALA A 86 -3.46 1.86 0.69
N HIS A 87 -4.67 1.56 0.20
CA HIS A 87 -4.93 1.35 -1.23
C HIS A 87 -4.68 2.63 -2.05
N ILE A 88 -5.12 3.79 -1.57
CA ILE A 88 -4.89 5.08 -2.23
C ILE A 88 -3.38 5.37 -2.34
N ASP A 89 -2.61 5.15 -1.27
CA ASP A 89 -1.15 5.35 -1.28
C ASP A 89 -0.48 4.43 -2.33
N MET A 90 -0.86 3.17 -2.41
CA MET A 90 -0.34 2.26 -3.42
C MET A 90 -0.68 2.70 -4.85
N MET A 91 -1.93 3.12 -5.10
CA MET A 91 -2.32 3.68 -6.40
C MET A 91 -1.49 4.92 -6.75
N ALA A 92 -1.34 5.84 -5.80
CA ALA A 92 -0.58 7.06 -6.01
C ALA A 92 0.89 6.76 -6.33
N ARG A 93 1.51 5.80 -5.64
CA ARG A 93 2.89 5.35 -5.92
C ARG A 93 3.01 4.72 -7.29
N ASN A 94 2.08 3.83 -7.65
CA ASN A 94 2.07 3.19 -8.97
C ASN A 94 1.91 4.23 -10.09
N GLN A 95 1.05 5.20 -9.91
CA GLN A 95 0.84 6.27 -10.89
C GLN A 95 2.04 7.21 -10.97
N ALA A 96 2.64 7.56 -9.83
CA ALA A 96 3.85 8.40 -9.80
C ALA A 96 5.04 7.71 -10.50
N GLN A 97 5.18 6.38 -10.38
CA GLN A 97 6.23 5.62 -11.08
C GLN A 97 6.07 5.66 -12.61
N GLN A 98 4.86 5.86 -13.10
CA GLN A 98 4.55 5.98 -14.52
C GLN A 98 4.64 7.43 -15.03
N ASP A 99 4.95 8.39 -14.16
CA ASP A 99 5.11 9.80 -14.55
C ASP A 99 6.30 9.94 -15.51
N PRO A 100 6.12 10.63 -16.65
CA PRO A 100 7.18 10.78 -17.66
C PRO A 100 8.46 11.39 -17.12
N GLU A 101 8.38 12.33 -16.17
CA GLU A 101 9.56 12.98 -15.57
C GLU A 101 10.35 11.96 -14.71
N ILE A 102 9.66 11.14 -13.95
CA ILE A 102 10.26 10.07 -13.14
C ILE A 102 10.91 9.02 -14.04
N MET A 103 10.21 8.60 -15.09
CA MET A 103 10.75 7.63 -16.06
C MET A 103 11.98 8.15 -16.78
N GLN A 104 11.98 9.44 -17.19
CA GLN A 104 13.14 10.07 -17.82
C GLN A 104 14.35 10.12 -16.88
N MET A 105 14.14 10.47 -15.62
CA MET A 105 15.19 10.51 -14.62
C MET A 105 15.76 9.12 -14.32
N GLN A 106 14.92 8.09 -14.28
CA GLN A 106 15.36 6.69 -14.14
C GLN A 106 16.24 6.26 -15.32
N GLN A 107 15.84 6.59 -16.57
CA GLN A 107 16.65 6.31 -17.75
C GLN A 107 17.99 7.01 -17.70
N GLN A 108 18.02 8.30 -17.30
CA GLN A 108 19.25 9.04 -17.17
C GLN A 108 20.20 8.42 -16.14
N MET A 109 19.66 8.00 -14.99
CA MET A 109 20.44 7.32 -13.96
C MET A 109 21.00 5.97 -14.46
N GLN A 110 20.20 5.21 -15.20
CA GLN A 110 20.64 3.94 -15.79
C GLN A 110 21.76 4.11 -16.83
N MET A 111 21.67 5.14 -17.69
CA MET A 111 22.75 5.50 -18.61
C MET A 111 24.04 5.91 -17.90
N MET A 112 23.92 6.67 -16.81
CA MET A 112 25.08 7.07 -16.01
C MET A 112 25.75 5.87 -15.32
N GLN A 113 24.98 4.88 -14.85
CA GLN A 113 25.55 3.63 -14.31
C GLN A 113 26.32 2.83 -15.35
N GLN A 114 25.85 2.81 -16.59
CA GLN A 114 26.54 2.09 -17.69
C GLN A 114 27.83 2.79 -18.14
N GLN A 115 27.94 4.09 -17.94
CA GLN A 115 29.15 4.88 -18.30
C GLN A 115 30.23 4.87 -17.21
N MET A 116 29.95 4.28 -16.03
CA MET A 116 30.99 4.13 -15.01
C MET A 116 32.06 3.17 -15.50
N PRO A 117 33.32 3.60 -15.60
CA PRO A 117 34.42 2.68 -15.92
C PRO A 117 34.47 1.60 -14.84
N GLY A 118 34.36 0.36 -15.27
CA GLY A 118 34.61 -0.78 -14.40
C GLY A 118 35.98 -0.68 -13.75
N PRO A 119 36.25 -1.37 -12.65
CA PRO A 119 37.52 -1.32 -11.95
C PRO A 119 38.66 -1.57 -12.97
N PRO A 120 39.72 -0.74 -12.96
CA PRO A 120 40.82 -0.89 -13.92
C PRO A 120 41.51 -2.22 -13.67
N GLY A 121 41.35 -3.18 -14.56
CA GLY A 121 42.07 -4.42 -14.41
C GLY A 121 41.69 -5.61 -15.30
N MET A 122 40.59 -5.58 -16.05
CA MET A 122 40.29 -6.69 -16.98
C MET A 122 39.67 -6.18 -18.30
N PRO A 123 40.42 -6.14 -19.39
CA PRO A 123 39.85 -5.94 -20.73
C PRO A 123 39.14 -7.23 -21.17
N GLY A 124 37.85 -7.17 -21.32
CA GLY A 124 37.07 -8.18 -22.05
C GLY A 124 36.02 -9.01 -21.32
N MET A 125 35.65 -8.70 -20.07
CA MET A 125 34.50 -9.35 -19.47
C MET A 125 33.32 -8.37 -19.33
N PRO A 126 32.09 -8.76 -19.80
CA PRO A 126 30.89 -8.00 -19.50
C PRO A 126 30.62 -8.05 -17.99
N PRO A 127 30.06 -6.98 -17.39
CA PRO A 127 29.73 -6.96 -15.96
C PRO A 127 28.57 -7.93 -15.68
N GLN A 128 28.89 -9.21 -15.44
CA GLN A 128 27.93 -10.11 -14.81
C GLN A 128 27.95 -9.81 -13.32
N GLN A 129 26.90 -9.16 -12.83
CA GLN A 129 26.60 -9.09 -11.41
C GLN A 129 26.39 -10.51 -10.88
N MET A 130 27.40 -11.11 -10.29
CA MET A 130 27.21 -12.28 -9.42
C MET A 130 26.88 -11.78 -8.01
N PRO A 131 25.66 -12.03 -7.50
CA PRO A 131 25.36 -11.74 -6.10
C PRO A 131 26.18 -12.69 -5.23
N GLY A 132 27.07 -12.16 -4.40
CA GLY A 132 27.67 -12.91 -3.30
C GLY A 132 29.15 -13.26 -3.36
N MET A 133 29.96 -12.77 -4.32
CA MET A 133 31.41 -12.90 -4.19
C MET A 133 32.00 -11.73 -3.40
N PRO A 134 32.78 -11.99 -2.33
CA PRO A 134 33.57 -10.95 -1.70
C PRO A 134 34.62 -10.46 -2.70
N GLY A 135 34.68 -9.14 -2.90
CA GLY A 135 35.68 -8.49 -3.75
C GLY A 135 37.10 -8.85 -3.32
N PRO A 136 38.09 -8.68 -4.22
CA PRO A 136 39.46 -9.02 -3.93
C PRO A 136 39.94 -8.30 -2.64
N PRO A 137 40.62 -9.01 -1.73
CA PRO A 137 41.07 -8.42 -0.49
C PRO A 137 42.09 -7.31 -0.76
N GLY A 138 41.75 -6.07 -0.38
CA GLY A 138 42.71 -4.95 -0.41
C GLY A 138 42.23 -3.67 -1.14
N MET A 139 41.09 -3.65 -1.85
CA MET A 139 40.56 -2.40 -2.35
C MET A 139 39.58 -1.78 -1.34
N PRO A 140 39.83 -0.54 -0.88
CA PRO A 140 38.82 0.18 -0.12
C PRO A 140 37.57 0.37 -0.99
N PRO A 141 36.36 0.26 -0.41
CA PRO A 141 35.14 0.54 -1.16
C PRO A 141 35.22 1.93 -1.76
N GLN A 142 35.06 2.02 -3.08
CA GLN A 142 35.06 3.34 -3.75
C GLN A 142 33.94 4.18 -3.13
N PRO A 143 34.23 5.44 -2.77
CA PRO A 143 33.21 6.32 -2.25
C PRO A 143 32.08 6.47 -3.30
N PRO A 144 30.82 6.42 -2.87
CA PRO A 144 29.70 6.57 -3.80
C PRO A 144 29.83 7.91 -4.53
N ASN A 145 29.59 7.89 -5.84
CA ASN A 145 29.68 9.09 -6.69
C ASN A 145 28.71 10.16 -6.16
N PRO A 146 29.18 11.35 -5.73
CA PRO A 146 28.34 12.36 -5.13
C PRO A 146 27.25 12.86 -6.10
N GLN A 147 27.50 12.83 -7.41
CA GLN A 147 26.54 13.20 -8.43
C GLN A 147 25.38 12.21 -8.50
N MET A 148 25.67 10.91 -8.37
CA MET A 148 24.64 9.87 -8.33
C MET A 148 23.79 9.98 -7.05
N GLN A 149 24.40 10.27 -5.90
CA GLN A 149 23.66 10.51 -4.66
C GLN A 149 22.72 11.71 -4.76
N GLN A 150 23.19 12.80 -5.35
CA GLN A 150 22.40 14.01 -5.54
C GLN A 150 21.19 13.73 -6.47
N MET A 151 21.40 13.00 -7.57
CA MET A 151 20.34 12.62 -8.51
C MET A 151 19.33 11.67 -7.84
N GLN A 152 19.79 10.74 -7.02
CA GLN A 152 18.92 9.84 -6.27
C GLN A 152 18.04 10.58 -5.25
N GLN A 153 18.61 11.55 -4.52
CA GLN A 153 17.87 12.41 -3.61
C GLN A 153 16.83 13.27 -4.35
N GLN A 154 17.20 13.83 -5.50
CA GLN A 154 16.29 14.62 -6.32
C GLN A 154 15.12 13.77 -6.84
N MET A 155 15.40 12.57 -7.34
CA MET A 155 14.37 11.63 -7.79
C MET A 155 13.43 11.23 -6.65
N GLN A 156 13.97 10.98 -5.46
CA GLN A 156 13.16 10.63 -4.29
C GLN A 156 12.24 11.78 -3.87
N GLY A 157 12.76 13.02 -3.81
CA GLY A 157 11.94 14.20 -3.50
C GLY A 157 10.85 14.47 -4.56
N MET A 158 11.16 14.25 -5.84
CA MET A 158 10.18 14.38 -6.91
C MET A 158 9.09 13.29 -6.81
N MET A 159 9.49 12.06 -6.53
CA MET A 159 8.55 10.94 -6.31
C MET A 159 7.60 11.25 -5.15
N GLU A 160 8.12 11.69 -4.01
CA GLU A 160 7.30 12.04 -2.84
C GLU A 160 6.32 13.18 -3.15
N THR A 161 6.76 14.20 -3.88
CA THR A 161 5.91 15.31 -4.30
C THR A 161 4.77 14.84 -5.21
N LYS A 162 5.09 14.01 -6.22
CA LYS A 162 4.09 13.44 -7.14
C LYS A 162 3.11 12.53 -6.40
N VAL A 163 3.59 11.67 -5.53
CA VAL A 163 2.73 10.80 -4.69
C VAL A 163 1.79 11.66 -3.85
N ALA A 164 2.28 12.70 -3.19
CA ALA A 164 1.44 13.59 -2.39
C ALA A 164 0.35 14.29 -3.23
N GLN A 165 0.69 14.78 -4.42
CA GLN A 165 -0.27 15.40 -5.34
C GLN A 165 -1.34 14.43 -5.81
N ILE A 166 -0.94 13.23 -6.24
CA ILE A 166 -1.87 12.20 -6.70
C ILE A 166 -2.75 11.71 -5.55
N THR A 167 -2.17 11.51 -4.36
CA THR A 167 -2.92 11.13 -3.16
C THR A 167 -4.00 12.17 -2.84
N ALA A 168 -3.65 13.46 -2.86
CA ALA A 168 -4.63 14.52 -2.63
C ALA A 168 -5.77 14.48 -3.65
N GLN A 169 -5.48 14.30 -4.94
CA GLN A 169 -6.50 14.18 -5.99
C GLN A 169 -7.41 12.96 -5.79
N LEU A 170 -6.82 11.80 -5.43
CA LEU A 170 -7.59 10.58 -5.18
C LEU A 170 -8.46 10.71 -3.93
N VAL A 171 -7.94 11.32 -2.87
CA VAL A 171 -8.72 11.60 -1.65
C VAL A 171 -9.87 12.54 -1.95
N ASP A 172 -9.66 13.62 -2.69
CA ASP A 172 -10.73 14.55 -3.08
C ASP A 172 -11.84 13.86 -3.90
N GLN A 173 -11.49 12.88 -4.72
CA GLN A 173 -12.48 12.09 -5.49
C GLN A 173 -13.30 11.18 -4.60
N ILE A 174 -12.73 10.67 -3.52
CA ILE A 174 -13.35 9.69 -2.62
C ILE A 174 -14.01 10.38 -1.42
N ALA A 175 -13.53 11.56 -1.02
CA ALA A 175 -14.01 12.31 0.14
C ALA A 175 -15.54 12.44 0.22
N PRO A 176 -16.29 12.69 -0.89
CA PRO A 176 -17.76 12.77 -0.83
C PRO A 176 -18.43 11.47 -0.38
N ALA A 177 -17.77 10.33 -0.56
CA ALA A 177 -18.30 9.04 -0.13
C ALA A 177 -18.11 8.80 1.39
N PHE A 178 -17.23 9.57 2.05
CA PHE A 178 -17.02 9.52 3.50
C PHE A 178 -17.85 10.58 4.26
N GLU A 179 -18.48 11.50 3.54
CA GLU A 179 -19.38 12.43 4.21
C GLU A 179 -20.55 11.64 4.79
N PRO A 180 -20.86 11.85 6.10
CA PRO A 180 -22.00 11.21 6.70
C PRO A 180 -23.21 11.62 5.87
N LYS A 181 -23.85 10.65 5.22
CA LYS A 181 -25.15 10.87 4.58
C LYS A 181 -26.05 11.32 5.72
N GLN A 182 -26.37 12.62 5.74
CA GLN A 182 -27.41 13.11 6.62
C GLN A 182 -28.66 12.35 6.17
N ASP A 183 -29.03 11.33 6.92
CA ASP A 183 -30.37 10.77 6.82
C ASP A 183 -31.30 11.97 7.05
N GLU A 184 -31.83 12.54 5.97
CA GLU A 184 -32.89 13.52 6.10
C GLU A 184 -33.94 12.82 6.94
N ASP A 185 -34.16 13.35 8.17
CA ASP A 185 -35.24 12.87 9.02
C ASP A 185 -36.45 12.63 8.11
N PRO A 186 -37.03 11.42 8.06
CA PRO A 186 -38.16 11.11 7.19
C PRO A 186 -39.27 12.15 7.26
N LEU A 187 -39.41 12.81 8.44
CA LEU A 187 -40.34 13.92 8.65
C LEU A 187 -39.94 15.20 7.90
N VAL A 188 -38.63 15.45 7.72
CA VAL A 188 -38.14 16.60 6.94
C VAL A 188 -38.38 16.36 5.44
N GLY A 189 -38.14 15.14 4.96
CA GLY A 189 -38.43 14.72 3.59
C GLY A 189 -39.91 14.86 3.27
N LEU A 190 -40.82 14.36 4.12
CA LEU A 190 -42.27 14.49 3.99
C LEU A 190 -42.72 15.96 4.00
N ARG A 191 -42.12 16.78 4.86
CA ARG A 191 -42.47 18.20 4.96
C ARG A 191 -42.03 18.99 3.72
N ARG A 192 -40.89 18.63 3.12
CA ARG A 192 -40.43 19.20 1.87
C ARG A 192 -41.35 18.83 0.72
N GLU A 193 -41.79 17.59 0.67
CA GLU A 193 -42.73 17.10 -0.36
C GLU A 193 -44.12 17.78 -0.23
N GLU A 194 -44.62 17.94 1.00
CA GLU A 194 -45.85 18.69 1.29
C GLU A 194 -45.77 20.18 0.84
N LEU A 195 -44.62 20.81 1.07
CA LEU A 195 -44.36 22.19 0.64
C LEU A 195 -44.30 22.30 -0.88
N ASN A 196 -43.69 21.34 -1.55
CA ASN A 196 -43.63 21.30 -3.01
C ASN A 196 -45.02 21.12 -3.65
N ILE A 197 -45.88 20.28 -3.06
CA ILE A 197 -47.26 20.08 -3.50
C ILE A 197 -48.06 21.38 -3.33
N LYS A 198 -47.91 22.05 -2.18
CA LYS A 198 -48.57 23.34 -1.92
C LYS A 198 -48.13 24.44 -2.88
N ALA A 199 -46.84 24.49 -3.22
CA ALA A 199 -46.30 25.46 -4.18
C ALA A 199 -46.86 25.22 -5.59
N ALA A 200 -46.94 23.97 -6.02
CA ALA A 200 -47.53 23.61 -7.32
C ALA A 200 -49.06 23.91 -7.40
N ASP A 201 -49.77 23.82 -6.27
CA ASP A 201 -51.21 24.21 -6.24
C ASP A 201 -51.42 25.72 -6.26
N VAL A 202 -50.46 26.50 -5.77
CA VAL A 202 -50.53 27.99 -5.86
C VAL A 202 -50.27 28.48 -7.27
N GLU A 203 -49.39 27.81 -8.04
CA GLU A 203 -49.08 28.17 -9.44
C GLU A 203 -50.23 27.80 -10.42
N ARG A 204 -51.16 26.92 -10.00
CA ARG A 204 -52.28 26.49 -10.81
C ARG A 204 -53.53 27.34 -10.65
N LYS A 205 -53.55 28.30 -9.73
CA LYS A 205 -54.64 29.22 -9.51
C LYS A 205 -54.37 30.60 -10.09
#